data_724d3f67be80417ce9a7c0bfda29e939
#
_entry.id   724d3f67be80417ce9a7c0bfda29e939
#
_cell.length_a   1.000
_cell.length_b   1.000
_cell.length_c   1.000
_cell.angle_alpha   90.00
_cell.angle_beta   90.00
_cell.angle_gamma   90.00
#
_symmetry.space_group_name_H-M   'P 1'
#
loop_
_entity.id
_entity.type
_entity.pdbx_description
1 polymer ?
#
loop_
_entity_poly.entity_id
_entity_poly.type
_entity_poly.pdbx_seq_one_letter_code
_entity_poly.pdbx_strand_id
1 'polypeptide(L)'
;HVYLDKVSVGATINIMMAASMAEGKTIIENAAKEPHVVDVANFLNSMGAQIRGAGTDVIRIVGVEKLHKTEYSIIPDQIEAGTFMFAAAATKGDVTVKNVIPKHLEATTAKLLEIGCEVEEFDDAVRVVASKPLHHTQVTTLPYPGFPTDMQPQMAVVLGISEGTSTVTESIFENRFKYVDELTRMGANIKVESNIAIINGTEKYTGARVNAPDLRAGAALVIAGLAAVSYTHLRAHE
;
A
#
# COMPACT_ATOMS: atom_id res chain seq x y z
N HIS A 1 17.96 23.49 6.56
CA HIS A 1 17.18 23.34 5.35
C HIS A 1 17.58 22.07 4.63
N VAL A 2 16.62 21.18 4.39
CA VAL A 2 16.83 19.87 3.75
C VAL A 2 15.87 19.75 2.57
N TYR A 3 16.41 19.55 1.38
CA TYR A 3 15.65 19.23 0.18
C TYR A 3 15.82 17.73 -0.13
N LEU A 4 14.74 17.00 -0.33
CA LEU A 4 14.78 15.59 -0.73
C LEU A 4 14.68 15.48 -2.25
N ASP A 5 15.73 14.99 -2.92
CA ASP A 5 15.72 14.81 -4.38
C ASP A 5 14.60 13.85 -4.83
N LYS A 6 14.27 12.87 -3.98
CA LYS A 6 13.13 11.97 -4.16
C LYS A 6 12.27 12.00 -2.90
N VAL A 7 10.95 11.99 -3.09
CA VAL A 7 10.00 11.81 -1.99
C VAL A 7 10.31 10.49 -1.28
N SER A 8 10.58 10.55 0.02
CA SER A 8 10.93 9.40 0.83
C SER A 8 10.26 9.49 2.20
N VAL A 9 9.40 8.52 2.50
CA VAL A 9 8.74 8.38 3.81
C VAL A 9 9.79 8.22 4.92
N GLY A 10 10.73 7.28 4.74
CA GLY A 10 11.77 7.00 5.73
C GLY A 10 12.64 8.23 6.01
N ALA A 11 13.10 8.95 4.98
CA ALA A 11 13.88 10.16 5.15
C ALA A 11 13.07 11.25 5.86
N THR A 12 11.83 11.49 5.44
CA THR A 12 10.94 12.49 6.04
C THR A 12 10.72 12.24 7.53
N ILE A 13 10.36 11.01 7.91
CA ILE A 13 10.10 10.65 9.31
C ILE A 13 11.38 10.75 10.15
N ASN A 14 12.50 10.21 9.68
CA ASN A 14 13.75 10.25 10.45
C ASN A 14 14.26 11.69 10.67
N ILE A 15 14.20 12.53 9.64
CA ILE A 15 14.57 13.95 9.78
C ILE A 15 13.61 14.66 10.73
N MET A 16 12.31 14.41 10.63
CA MET A 16 11.29 15.00 11.49
C MET A 16 11.52 14.63 12.96
N MET A 17 11.79 13.36 13.27
CA MET A 17 12.11 12.92 14.62
C MET A 17 13.39 13.58 15.16
N ALA A 18 14.48 13.57 14.39
CA ALA A 18 15.74 14.17 14.78
C ALA A 18 15.64 15.70 14.98
N ALA A 19 14.92 16.38 14.08
CA ALA A 19 14.74 17.83 14.12
C ALA A 19 13.84 18.30 15.28
N SER A 20 12.99 17.43 15.82
CA SER A 20 12.07 17.77 16.91
C SER A 20 12.79 18.23 18.18
N MET A 21 14.04 17.79 18.39
CA MET A 21 14.88 18.20 19.53
C MET A 21 16.20 18.85 19.10
N ALA A 22 16.37 19.18 17.83
CA ALA A 22 17.55 19.90 17.35
C ALA A 22 17.39 21.39 17.62
N GLU A 23 18.52 22.08 17.90
CA GLU A 23 18.49 23.53 18.11
C GLU A 23 18.10 24.26 16.82
N GLY A 24 17.17 25.23 16.95
CA GLY A 24 16.77 26.11 15.87
C GLY A 24 15.59 25.59 15.04
N LYS A 25 15.62 25.93 13.72
CA LYS A 25 14.53 25.59 12.78
C LYS A 25 15.03 24.68 11.68
N THR A 26 14.27 23.63 11.40
CA THR A 26 14.48 22.73 10.25
C THR A 26 13.29 22.85 9.28
N ILE A 27 13.60 22.93 7.99
CA ILE A 27 12.62 22.90 6.90
C ILE A 27 12.96 21.70 6.04
N ILE A 28 11.97 20.84 5.82
CA ILE A 28 12.05 19.71 4.89
C ILE A 28 11.22 20.09 3.67
N GLU A 29 11.82 20.08 2.49
CA GLU A 29 11.16 20.30 1.21
C GLU A 29 11.09 19.00 0.41
N ASN A 30 10.09 18.86 -0.43
CA ASN A 30 9.73 17.64 -1.14
C ASN A 30 9.47 16.46 -0.18
N ALA A 31 8.85 16.77 0.96
CA ALA A 31 8.53 15.80 2.00
C ALA A 31 7.45 14.81 1.55
N ALA A 32 7.47 13.62 2.12
CA ALA A 32 6.42 12.62 1.96
C ALA A 32 5.11 13.08 2.63
N LYS A 33 3.97 12.73 2.03
CA LYS A 33 2.62 13.21 2.42
C LYS A 33 1.73 12.10 2.96
N GLU A 34 2.24 10.89 3.05
CA GLU A 34 1.51 9.71 3.46
C GLU A 34 0.84 9.91 4.84
N PRO A 35 -0.35 9.34 5.05
CA PRO A 35 -1.11 9.51 6.29
C PRO A 35 -0.31 9.20 7.56
N HIS A 36 0.54 8.18 7.54
CA HIS A 36 1.38 7.84 8.68
C HIS A 36 2.53 8.84 8.94
N VAL A 37 2.94 9.62 7.94
CA VAL A 37 3.87 10.76 8.15
C VAL A 37 3.17 11.87 8.95
N VAL A 38 1.90 12.14 8.62
CA VAL A 38 1.06 13.09 9.36
C VAL A 38 0.81 12.59 10.77
N ASP A 39 0.55 11.30 10.93
CA ASP A 39 0.32 10.66 12.23
C ASP A 39 1.54 10.76 13.16
N VAL A 40 2.75 10.51 12.65
CA VAL A 40 4.01 10.71 13.40
C VAL A 40 4.18 12.17 13.81
N ALA A 41 3.86 13.13 12.94
CA ALA A 41 3.92 14.56 13.29
C ALA A 41 2.92 14.91 14.41
N ASN A 42 1.69 14.39 14.33
CA ASN A 42 0.67 14.57 15.36
C ASN A 42 1.09 13.93 16.70
N PHE A 43 1.65 12.73 16.64
CA PHE A 43 2.19 12.06 17.82
C PHE A 43 3.31 12.88 18.49
N LEU A 44 4.29 13.34 17.72
CA LEU A 44 5.38 14.17 18.23
C LEU A 44 4.85 15.51 18.80
N ASN A 45 3.89 16.15 18.11
CA ASN A 45 3.25 17.37 18.61
C ASN A 45 2.48 17.14 19.92
N SER A 46 1.85 15.98 20.10
CA SER A 46 1.21 15.61 21.36
C SER A 46 2.20 15.41 22.50
N MET A 47 3.49 15.17 22.18
CA MET A 47 4.60 15.13 23.14
C MET A 47 5.26 16.51 23.36
N GLY A 48 4.75 17.58 22.73
CA GLY A 48 5.25 18.93 22.86
C GLY A 48 6.20 19.40 21.75
N ALA A 49 6.38 18.62 20.68
CA ALA A 49 7.11 19.08 19.50
C ALA A 49 6.37 20.22 18.77
N GLN A 50 7.09 20.93 17.90
CA GLN A 50 6.57 22.04 17.12
C GLN A 50 6.73 21.76 15.63
N ILE A 51 5.87 20.90 15.09
CA ILE A 51 5.89 20.46 13.68
C ILE A 51 4.65 21.00 12.97
N ARG A 52 4.84 21.64 11.80
CA ARG A 52 3.78 22.17 10.95
C ARG A 52 4.00 21.77 9.50
N GLY A 53 2.91 21.63 8.74
CA GLY A 53 2.93 21.33 7.32
C GLY A 53 3.05 19.84 6.98
N ALA A 54 2.98 18.92 7.96
CA ALA A 54 2.86 17.49 7.67
C ALA A 54 1.62 17.22 6.80
N GLY A 55 1.76 16.36 5.79
CA GLY A 55 0.75 16.15 4.74
C GLY A 55 0.87 17.09 3.54
N THR A 56 1.81 18.05 3.59
CA THR A 56 2.19 18.88 2.44
C THR A 56 3.63 18.57 2.02
N ASP A 57 4.09 19.16 0.94
CA ASP A 57 5.46 19.00 0.44
C ASP A 57 6.51 19.77 1.26
N VAL A 58 6.09 20.62 2.22
CA VAL A 58 7.00 21.39 3.06
C VAL A 58 6.64 21.23 4.54
N ILE A 59 7.54 20.62 5.30
CA ILE A 59 7.41 20.47 6.76
C ILE A 59 8.38 21.43 7.45
N ARG A 60 7.85 22.15 8.45
CA ARG A 60 8.62 23.09 9.27
C ARG A 60 8.63 22.63 10.71
N ILE A 61 9.79 22.58 11.30
CA ILE A 61 10.02 22.06 12.65
C ILE A 61 10.82 23.10 13.42
N VAL A 62 10.36 23.43 14.62
CA VAL A 62 11.14 24.18 15.60
C VAL A 62 11.53 23.22 16.70
N GLY A 63 12.81 23.02 16.92
CA GLY A 63 13.29 22.10 17.93
C GLY A 63 12.93 22.57 19.34
N VAL A 64 12.69 21.62 20.24
CA VAL A 64 12.39 21.86 21.65
C VAL A 64 13.43 21.18 22.54
N GLU A 65 13.65 21.71 23.74
CA GLU A 65 14.64 21.15 24.68
C GLU A 65 14.30 19.72 25.12
N LYS A 66 13.01 19.41 25.26
CA LYS A 66 12.53 18.10 25.70
C LYS A 66 11.12 17.81 25.18
N LEU A 67 10.86 16.53 24.99
CA LEU A 67 9.51 15.98 24.77
C LEU A 67 8.97 15.37 26.09
N HIS A 68 7.66 15.35 26.26
CA HIS A 68 7.00 14.73 27.41
C HIS A 68 6.24 13.46 26.99
N LYS A 69 5.89 12.63 27.94
CA LYS A 69 5.04 11.47 27.71
C LYS A 69 3.63 11.89 27.27
N THR A 70 3.00 11.08 26.45
CA THR A 70 1.62 11.26 25.99
C THR A 70 0.92 9.91 25.89
N GLU A 71 -0.41 9.94 25.84
CA GLU A 71 -1.24 8.84 25.35
C GLU A 71 -1.69 9.20 23.95
N TYR A 72 -1.58 8.26 23.03
CA TYR A 72 -1.87 8.50 21.61
C TYR A 72 -2.43 7.25 20.96
N SER A 73 -3.48 7.39 20.16
CA SER A 73 -4.01 6.32 19.33
C SER A 73 -3.51 6.51 17.91
N ILE A 74 -2.72 5.55 17.41
CA ILE A 74 -2.26 5.56 16.03
C ILE A 74 -3.43 5.33 15.07
N ILE A 75 -3.30 5.89 13.86
CA ILE A 75 -4.29 5.68 12.81
C ILE A 75 -4.31 4.24 12.31
N PRO A 76 -5.44 3.76 11.75
CA PRO A 76 -5.50 2.46 11.08
C PRO A 76 -4.52 2.37 9.90
N ASP A 77 -3.93 1.19 9.70
CA ASP A 77 -3.03 0.92 8.59
C ASP A 77 -3.80 0.78 7.26
N GLN A 78 -3.61 1.74 6.37
CA GLN A 78 -4.23 1.72 5.03
C GLN A 78 -3.76 0.54 4.17
N ILE A 79 -2.55 0.03 4.38
CA ILE A 79 -2.01 -1.08 3.59
C ILE A 79 -2.64 -2.39 4.05
N GLU A 80 -2.82 -2.58 5.35
CA GLU A 80 -3.56 -3.72 5.89
C GLU A 80 -5.01 -3.69 5.39
N ALA A 81 -5.69 -2.55 5.53
CA ALA A 81 -7.07 -2.39 5.06
C ALA A 81 -7.21 -2.69 3.55
N GLY A 82 -6.36 -2.08 2.72
CA GLY A 82 -6.35 -2.33 1.26
C GLY A 82 -6.04 -3.79 0.91
N THR A 83 -5.20 -4.46 1.69
CA THR A 83 -4.92 -5.89 1.50
C THR A 83 -6.18 -6.75 1.68
N PHE A 84 -7.01 -6.47 2.70
CA PHE A 84 -8.30 -7.15 2.87
C PHE A 84 -9.31 -6.77 1.77
N MET A 85 -9.30 -5.53 1.27
CA MET A 85 -10.13 -5.13 0.12
C MET A 85 -9.76 -5.92 -1.14
N PHE A 86 -8.47 -6.12 -1.41
CA PHE A 86 -8.01 -6.97 -2.52
C PHE A 86 -8.31 -8.45 -2.30
N ALA A 87 -8.26 -8.94 -1.06
CA ALA A 87 -8.66 -10.30 -0.74
C ALA A 87 -10.15 -10.53 -1.06
N ALA A 88 -11.02 -9.58 -0.72
CA ALA A 88 -12.44 -9.62 -1.10
C ALA A 88 -12.61 -9.68 -2.62
N ALA A 89 -11.90 -8.83 -3.38
CA ALA A 89 -11.95 -8.82 -4.84
C ALA A 89 -11.48 -10.16 -5.44
N ALA A 90 -10.33 -10.69 -4.99
CA ALA A 90 -9.74 -11.91 -5.50
C ALA A 90 -10.59 -13.17 -5.23
N THR A 91 -11.32 -13.19 -4.12
CA THR A 91 -12.16 -14.32 -3.71
C THR A 91 -13.62 -14.22 -4.16
N LYS A 92 -13.95 -13.17 -4.94
CA LYS A 92 -15.33 -12.86 -5.35
C LYS A 92 -16.27 -12.73 -4.14
N GLY A 93 -15.77 -12.11 -3.09
CA GLY A 93 -16.42 -11.99 -1.80
C GLY A 93 -17.23 -10.71 -1.64
N ASP A 94 -17.88 -10.62 -0.49
CA ASP A 94 -18.58 -9.44 0.05
C ASP A 94 -18.04 -9.21 1.47
N VAL A 95 -17.17 -8.22 1.62
CA VAL A 95 -16.44 -7.98 2.88
C VAL A 95 -16.50 -6.51 3.26
N THR A 96 -16.83 -6.26 4.53
CA THR A 96 -16.73 -4.92 5.13
C THR A 96 -15.51 -4.84 6.04
N VAL A 97 -14.55 -3.99 5.68
CA VAL A 97 -13.37 -3.68 6.48
C VAL A 97 -13.71 -2.50 7.38
N LYS A 98 -13.63 -2.69 8.69
CA LYS A 98 -14.00 -1.71 9.73
C LYS A 98 -12.75 -1.11 10.38
N ASN A 99 -12.94 -0.03 11.15
CA ASN A 99 -11.85 0.72 11.77
C ASN A 99 -10.83 1.20 10.75
N VAL A 100 -11.29 1.82 9.69
CA VAL A 100 -10.45 2.39 8.63
C VAL A 100 -10.79 3.87 8.43
N ILE A 101 -9.91 4.59 7.77
CA ILE A 101 -10.18 5.95 7.30
C ILE A 101 -10.34 5.87 5.78
N PRO A 102 -11.57 5.89 5.23
CA PRO A 102 -11.81 5.68 3.79
C PRO A 102 -11.01 6.63 2.92
N LYS A 103 -10.84 7.88 3.35
CA LYS A 103 -10.02 8.87 2.66
C LYS A 103 -8.56 8.45 2.43
N HIS A 104 -8.01 7.58 3.26
CA HIS A 104 -6.66 7.04 3.06
C HIS A 104 -6.61 5.93 2.01
N LEU A 105 -7.77 5.42 1.59
CA LEU A 105 -7.93 4.30 0.66
C LEU A 105 -8.39 4.73 -0.73
N GLU A 106 -8.52 6.05 -1.01
CA GLU A 106 -9.09 6.57 -2.26
C GLU A 106 -8.45 5.97 -3.52
N ALA A 107 -7.11 5.85 -3.57
CA ALA A 107 -6.42 5.27 -4.71
C ALA A 107 -6.73 3.77 -4.89
N THR A 108 -6.89 3.02 -3.79
CA THR A 108 -7.27 1.60 -3.79
C THR A 108 -8.72 1.44 -4.20
N THR A 109 -9.62 2.21 -3.61
CA THR A 109 -11.06 2.26 -3.95
C THR A 109 -11.26 2.55 -5.43
N ALA A 110 -10.56 3.58 -5.96
CA ALA A 110 -10.66 3.94 -7.36
C ALA A 110 -10.28 2.77 -8.30
N LYS A 111 -9.21 2.05 -7.98
CA LYS A 111 -8.77 0.90 -8.80
C LYS A 111 -9.71 -0.30 -8.66
N LEU A 112 -10.27 -0.56 -7.50
CA LEU A 112 -11.29 -1.61 -7.32
C LEU A 112 -12.57 -1.31 -8.10
N LEU A 113 -13.05 -0.07 -8.08
CA LEU A 113 -14.18 0.37 -8.90
C LEU A 113 -13.88 0.22 -10.41
N GLU A 114 -12.68 0.63 -10.84
CA GLU A 114 -12.25 0.55 -12.25
C GLU A 114 -12.23 -0.88 -12.78
N ILE A 115 -11.84 -1.86 -11.98
CA ILE A 115 -11.86 -3.28 -12.37
C ILE A 115 -13.23 -3.94 -12.21
N GLY A 116 -14.25 -3.23 -11.74
CA GLY A 116 -15.63 -3.71 -11.70
C GLY A 116 -16.12 -4.20 -10.34
N CYS A 117 -15.40 -3.98 -9.24
CA CYS A 117 -15.93 -4.16 -7.90
C CYS A 117 -16.96 -3.08 -7.56
N GLU A 118 -17.90 -3.40 -6.70
CA GLU A 118 -18.75 -2.43 -6.02
C GLU A 118 -18.06 -2.05 -4.71
N VAL A 119 -17.89 -0.76 -4.44
CA VAL A 119 -17.27 -0.26 -3.20
C VAL A 119 -18.19 0.75 -2.56
N GLU A 120 -18.51 0.54 -1.29
CA GLU A 120 -19.35 1.42 -0.47
C GLU A 120 -18.53 1.93 0.71
N GLU A 121 -18.44 3.25 0.85
CA GLU A 121 -17.71 3.91 1.93
C GLU A 121 -18.67 4.37 3.02
N PHE A 122 -18.30 4.12 4.28
CA PHE A 122 -18.97 4.58 5.49
C PHE A 122 -18.01 5.50 6.27
N ASP A 123 -18.43 6.03 7.42
CA ASP A 123 -17.59 6.93 8.21
C ASP A 123 -16.25 6.30 8.64
N ASP A 124 -16.28 5.00 9.04
CA ASP A 124 -15.13 4.26 9.55
C ASP A 124 -14.98 2.86 8.93
N ALA A 125 -15.61 2.61 7.80
CA ALA A 125 -15.60 1.31 7.15
C ALA A 125 -15.66 1.43 5.62
N VAL A 126 -15.19 0.39 4.93
CA VAL A 126 -15.32 0.23 3.48
C VAL A 126 -15.80 -1.19 3.18
N ARG A 127 -16.90 -1.31 2.43
CA ARG A 127 -17.40 -2.60 1.94
C ARG A 127 -17.01 -2.80 0.48
N VAL A 128 -16.46 -3.95 0.16
CA VAL A 128 -16.08 -4.35 -1.19
C VAL A 128 -16.87 -5.58 -1.59
N VAL A 129 -17.52 -5.52 -2.75
CA VAL A 129 -18.27 -6.64 -3.34
C VAL A 129 -17.76 -6.92 -4.75
N ALA A 130 -17.37 -8.15 -5.01
CA ALA A 130 -16.90 -8.62 -6.31
C ALA A 130 -17.82 -9.70 -6.88
N SER A 131 -19.05 -9.34 -7.21
CA SER A 131 -20.09 -10.26 -7.69
C SER A 131 -20.03 -10.54 -9.19
N LYS A 132 -19.26 -9.77 -9.95
CA LYS A 132 -19.13 -9.83 -11.42
C LYS A 132 -17.70 -10.19 -11.83
N PRO A 133 -17.47 -10.62 -13.09
CA PRO A 133 -16.10 -10.75 -13.62
C PRO A 133 -15.34 -9.44 -13.51
N LEU A 134 -14.10 -9.52 -13.07
CA LEU A 134 -13.23 -8.35 -12.95
C LEU A 134 -12.57 -8.05 -14.30
N HIS A 135 -12.30 -6.78 -14.57
CA HIS A 135 -11.74 -6.29 -15.83
C HIS A 135 -10.29 -5.87 -15.66
N HIS A 136 -9.58 -5.79 -16.79
CA HIS A 136 -8.22 -5.28 -16.84
C HIS A 136 -8.16 -3.77 -16.53
N THR A 137 -7.01 -3.33 -16.05
CA THR A 137 -6.70 -1.90 -15.85
C THR A 137 -5.19 -1.64 -15.96
N GLN A 138 -4.82 -0.36 -15.94
CA GLN A 138 -3.45 0.10 -15.81
C GLN A 138 -3.23 0.69 -14.43
N VAL A 139 -2.15 0.26 -13.78
CA VAL A 139 -1.76 0.76 -12.46
C VAL A 139 -0.35 1.32 -12.52
N THR A 140 -0.14 2.51 -11.98
CA THR A 140 1.20 3.08 -11.76
C THR A 140 1.34 3.42 -10.30
N THR A 141 2.39 2.90 -9.66
CA THR A 141 2.69 3.27 -8.27
C THR A 141 3.24 4.69 -8.22
N LEU A 142 2.74 5.49 -7.27
CA LEU A 142 3.11 6.89 -7.09
C LEU A 142 3.15 7.23 -5.59
N PRO A 143 3.92 8.26 -5.18
CA PRO A 143 3.79 8.81 -3.83
C PRO A 143 2.35 9.21 -3.53
N TYR A 144 1.98 9.15 -2.25
CA TYR A 144 0.64 9.54 -1.81
C TYR A 144 0.24 10.95 -2.31
N PRO A 145 -0.99 11.14 -2.82
CA PRO A 145 -2.14 10.24 -2.78
C PRO A 145 -2.27 9.26 -3.97
N GLY A 146 -1.19 8.97 -4.70
CA GLY A 146 -1.21 7.98 -5.77
C GLY A 146 -1.31 6.54 -5.24
N PHE A 147 -1.35 5.58 -6.17
CA PHE A 147 -1.46 4.16 -5.82
C PHE A 147 -0.20 3.69 -5.10
N PRO A 148 -0.30 3.16 -3.87
CA PRO A 148 0.87 2.85 -3.05
C PRO A 148 1.63 1.62 -3.56
N THR A 149 2.97 1.71 -3.62
CA THR A 149 3.85 0.60 -3.99
C THR A 149 3.65 -0.62 -3.08
N ASP A 150 3.25 -0.43 -1.83
CA ASP A 150 3.02 -1.50 -0.86
C ASP A 150 1.75 -2.33 -1.12
N MET A 151 0.86 -1.87 -1.99
CA MET A 151 -0.31 -2.63 -2.46
C MET A 151 -0.15 -3.14 -3.91
N GLN A 152 0.95 -2.85 -4.56
CA GLN A 152 1.21 -3.28 -5.93
C GLN A 152 1.18 -4.80 -6.09
N PRO A 153 1.81 -5.63 -5.22
CA PRO A 153 1.75 -7.08 -5.36
C PRO A 153 0.33 -7.65 -5.18
N GLN A 154 -0.45 -7.12 -4.23
CA GLN A 154 -1.84 -7.54 -3.98
C GLN A 154 -2.73 -7.22 -5.19
N MET A 155 -2.57 -6.02 -5.77
CA MET A 155 -3.28 -5.64 -6.99
C MET A 155 -2.93 -6.55 -8.15
N ALA A 156 -1.65 -6.90 -8.33
CA ALA A 156 -1.20 -7.81 -9.38
C ALA A 156 -1.86 -9.20 -9.27
N VAL A 157 -2.11 -9.70 -8.05
CA VAL A 157 -2.86 -10.95 -7.84
C VAL A 157 -4.28 -10.82 -8.37
N VAL A 158 -4.98 -9.74 -8.06
CA VAL A 158 -6.35 -9.53 -8.54
C VAL A 158 -6.39 -9.42 -10.07
N LEU A 159 -5.44 -8.67 -10.65
CA LEU A 159 -5.33 -8.51 -12.10
C LEU A 159 -4.98 -9.82 -12.81
N GLY A 160 -4.27 -10.73 -12.14
CA GLY A 160 -3.93 -12.05 -12.69
C GLY A 160 -5.12 -12.98 -12.90
N ILE A 161 -6.28 -12.67 -12.30
CA ILE A 161 -7.55 -13.38 -12.50
C ILE A 161 -8.66 -12.47 -13.05
N SER A 162 -8.31 -11.28 -13.53
CA SER A 162 -9.22 -10.35 -14.21
C SER A 162 -9.22 -10.59 -15.71
N GLU A 163 -10.32 -10.31 -16.39
CA GLU A 163 -10.41 -10.48 -17.84
C GLU A 163 -9.54 -9.45 -18.60
N GLY A 164 -8.81 -9.91 -19.59
CA GLY A 164 -7.99 -9.07 -20.48
C GLY A 164 -6.54 -8.93 -20.03
N THR A 165 -5.86 -7.90 -20.55
CA THR A 165 -4.45 -7.63 -20.26
C THR A 165 -4.29 -6.34 -19.47
N SER A 166 -3.69 -6.44 -18.32
CA SER A 166 -3.39 -5.33 -17.43
C SER A 166 -1.91 -4.98 -17.46
N THR A 167 -1.57 -3.75 -17.06
CA THR A 167 -0.19 -3.33 -16.84
C THR A 167 -0.02 -2.74 -15.45
N VAL A 168 1.07 -3.10 -14.80
CA VAL A 168 1.48 -2.51 -13.52
C VAL A 168 2.87 -1.92 -13.67
N THR A 169 2.97 -0.59 -13.56
CA THR A 169 4.24 0.14 -13.61
C THR A 169 4.68 0.49 -12.19
N GLU A 170 5.85 0.00 -11.79
CA GLU A 170 6.46 0.32 -10.52
C GLU A 170 7.42 1.50 -10.68
N SER A 171 7.10 2.65 -10.06
CA SER A 171 7.89 3.87 -10.19
C SER A 171 8.61 4.28 -8.90
N ILE A 172 8.37 3.57 -7.81
CA ILE A 172 8.88 3.92 -6.47
C ILE A 172 10.04 3.01 -6.05
N PHE A 173 9.87 1.70 -6.23
CA PHE A 173 10.77 0.69 -5.67
C PHE A 173 11.48 -0.11 -6.77
N GLU A 174 12.78 -0.29 -6.65
CA GLU A 174 13.54 -1.15 -7.54
C GLU A 174 13.29 -2.64 -7.19
N ASN A 175 13.24 -3.52 -8.20
CA ASN A 175 13.08 -4.97 -8.05
C ASN A 175 11.84 -5.41 -7.22
N ARG A 176 10.71 -4.72 -7.38
CA ARG A 176 9.48 -5.02 -6.63
C ARG A 176 8.73 -6.26 -7.12
N PHE A 177 9.07 -6.81 -8.29
CA PHE A 177 8.35 -7.92 -8.93
C PHE A 177 8.84 -9.33 -8.54
N LYS A 178 9.56 -9.49 -7.44
CA LYS A 178 10.07 -10.81 -6.97
C LYS A 178 8.98 -11.85 -6.72
N TYR A 179 7.75 -11.43 -6.45
CA TYR A 179 6.61 -12.31 -6.25
C TYR A 179 6.10 -12.96 -7.56
N VAL A 180 6.47 -12.43 -8.73
CA VAL A 180 5.96 -12.88 -10.02
C VAL A 180 6.34 -14.33 -10.30
N ASP A 181 7.55 -14.75 -9.97
CA ASP A 181 7.98 -16.14 -10.15
C ASP A 181 7.12 -17.10 -9.33
N GLU A 182 6.74 -16.69 -8.13
CA GLU A 182 5.88 -17.49 -7.25
C GLU A 182 4.43 -17.53 -7.75
N LEU A 183 3.90 -16.40 -8.25
CA LEU A 183 2.58 -16.38 -8.88
C LEU A 183 2.54 -17.20 -10.18
N THR A 184 3.63 -17.20 -10.95
CA THR A 184 3.74 -18.02 -12.14
C THR A 184 3.67 -19.52 -11.82
N ARG A 185 4.23 -19.96 -10.68
CA ARG A 185 4.05 -21.35 -10.18
C ARG A 185 2.59 -21.66 -9.86
N MET A 186 1.81 -20.65 -9.49
CA MET A 186 0.36 -20.77 -9.26
C MET A 186 -0.46 -20.62 -10.55
N GLY A 187 0.17 -20.55 -11.71
CA GLY A 187 -0.50 -20.47 -13.02
C GLY A 187 -0.77 -19.05 -13.52
N ALA A 188 -0.21 -18.01 -12.88
CA ALA A 188 -0.30 -16.64 -13.39
C ALA A 188 0.45 -16.48 -14.72
N ASN A 189 -0.08 -15.66 -15.62
CA ASN A 189 0.55 -15.30 -16.88
C ASN A 189 1.04 -13.84 -16.79
N ILE A 190 2.25 -13.67 -16.26
CA ILE A 190 2.84 -12.36 -16.01
C ILE A 190 4.23 -12.29 -16.66
N LYS A 191 4.46 -11.24 -17.44
CA LYS A 191 5.77 -10.91 -18.01
C LYS A 191 6.26 -9.59 -17.42
N VAL A 192 7.49 -9.58 -16.91
CA VAL A 192 8.11 -8.35 -16.39
C VAL A 192 9.13 -7.83 -17.41
N GLU A 193 8.98 -6.56 -17.77
CA GLU A 193 9.92 -5.83 -18.61
C GLU A 193 10.36 -4.55 -17.89
N SER A 194 11.59 -4.52 -17.40
CA SER A 194 12.12 -3.42 -16.60
C SER A 194 11.27 -3.17 -15.33
N ASN A 195 10.55 -2.07 -15.28
CA ASN A 195 9.69 -1.68 -14.18
C ASN A 195 8.19 -1.85 -14.51
N ILE A 196 7.85 -2.63 -15.52
CA ILE A 196 6.46 -2.88 -15.93
C ILE A 196 6.19 -4.38 -15.90
N ALA A 197 5.12 -4.77 -15.21
CA ALA A 197 4.54 -6.09 -15.33
C ALA A 197 3.34 -6.06 -16.28
N ILE A 198 3.38 -6.91 -17.30
CA ILE A 198 2.27 -7.16 -18.22
C ILE A 198 1.58 -8.42 -17.71
N ILE A 199 0.31 -8.31 -17.35
CA ILE A 199 -0.48 -9.34 -16.70
C ILE A 199 -1.63 -9.74 -17.61
N ASN A 200 -1.58 -10.95 -18.12
CA ASN A 200 -2.70 -11.52 -18.85
C ASN A 200 -3.56 -12.33 -17.87
N GLY A 201 -4.82 -11.97 -17.74
CA GLY A 201 -5.72 -12.64 -16.83
C GLY A 201 -5.90 -14.12 -17.16
N THR A 202 -5.96 -14.93 -16.12
CA THR A 202 -6.25 -16.36 -16.19
C THR A 202 -7.58 -16.64 -15.50
N GLU A 203 -8.23 -17.74 -15.82
CA GLU A 203 -9.53 -18.09 -15.22
C GLU A 203 -9.42 -18.26 -13.69
N LYS A 204 -8.29 -18.82 -13.21
CA LYS A 204 -8.06 -19.16 -11.81
C LYS A 204 -6.59 -19.42 -11.52
N TYR A 205 -6.21 -19.28 -10.26
CA TYR A 205 -4.95 -19.81 -9.74
C TYR A 205 -5.05 -21.29 -9.39
N THR A 206 -3.92 -21.98 -9.44
CA THR A 206 -3.76 -23.36 -8.98
C THR A 206 -2.88 -23.39 -7.73
N GLY A 207 -3.14 -24.32 -6.79
CA GLY A 207 -2.34 -24.46 -5.59
C GLY A 207 -0.91 -24.90 -5.93
N ALA A 208 0.07 -24.30 -5.24
CA ALA A 208 1.48 -24.60 -5.39
C ALA A 208 2.26 -24.38 -4.09
N ARG A 209 3.48 -24.94 -4.02
CA ARG A 209 4.45 -24.50 -3.01
C ARG A 209 5.08 -23.20 -3.43
N VAL A 210 4.92 -22.15 -2.60
CA VAL A 210 5.44 -20.82 -2.85
C VAL A 210 6.18 -20.29 -1.62
N ASN A 211 7.15 -19.40 -1.86
CA ASN A 211 7.92 -18.75 -0.81
C ASN A 211 7.62 -17.23 -0.84
N ALA A 212 7.46 -16.63 0.33
CA ALA A 212 7.36 -15.18 0.44
C ALA A 212 8.76 -14.56 0.35
N PRO A 213 9.13 -13.87 -0.75
CA PRO A 213 10.44 -13.24 -0.85
C PRO A 213 10.57 -11.98 0.00
N ASP A 214 9.46 -11.35 0.35
CA ASP A 214 9.36 -10.20 1.25
C ASP A 214 7.96 -10.10 1.86
N LEU A 215 7.76 -9.14 2.78
CA LEU A 215 6.49 -8.93 3.49
C LEU A 215 5.30 -8.71 2.54
N ARG A 216 5.44 -7.86 1.53
CA ARG A 216 4.33 -7.48 0.63
C ARG A 216 4.01 -8.58 -0.36
N ALA A 217 5.04 -9.26 -0.84
CA ALA A 217 4.88 -10.48 -1.62
C ALA A 217 4.18 -11.58 -0.80
N GLY A 218 4.52 -11.71 0.49
CA GLY A 218 3.84 -12.64 1.39
C GLY A 218 2.34 -12.38 1.47
N ALA A 219 1.93 -11.14 1.70
CA ALA A 219 0.52 -10.75 1.71
C ALA A 219 -0.19 -11.08 0.38
N ALA A 220 0.44 -10.77 -0.75
CA ALA A 220 -0.09 -11.07 -2.08
C ALA A 220 -0.26 -12.59 -2.30
N LEU A 221 0.73 -13.40 -1.90
CA LEU A 221 0.67 -14.85 -2.04
C LEU A 221 -0.38 -15.50 -1.13
N VAL A 222 -0.67 -14.92 0.03
CA VAL A 222 -1.83 -15.33 0.86
C VAL A 222 -3.14 -15.08 0.09
N ILE A 223 -3.31 -13.91 -0.52
CA ILE A 223 -4.50 -13.60 -1.34
C ILE A 223 -4.61 -14.56 -2.52
N ALA A 224 -3.50 -14.83 -3.23
CA ALA A 224 -3.49 -15.79 -4.32
C ALA A 224 -3.87 -17.21 -3.84
N GLY A 225 -3.39 -17.61 -2.66
CA GLY A 225 -3.77 -18.89 -2.02
C GLY A 225 -5.26 -18.97 -1.68
N LEU A 226 -5.87 -17.88 -1.22
CA LEU A 226 -7.32 -17.81 -0.97
C LEU A 226 -8.14 -17.91 -2.26
N ALA A 227 -7.62 -17.38 -3.37
CA ALA A 227 -8.26 -17.44 -4.68
C ALA A 227 -7.99 -18.74 -5.45
N ALA A 228 -7.05 -19.57 -5.00
CA ALA A 228 -6.67 -20.81 -5.66
C ALA A 228 -7.70 -21.92 -5.45
N VAL A 229 -7.88 -22.77 -6.46
CA VAL A 229 -8.85 -23.89 -6.42
C VAL A 229 -8.33 -25.17 -5.75
N SER A 230 -7.10 -25.16 -5.26
CA SER A 230 -6.49 -26.30 -4.55
C SER A 230 -5.54 -25.82 -3.45
N TYR A 231 -4.98 -26.79 -2.72
CA TYR A 231 -4.10 -26.51 -1.57
C TYR A 231 -2.84 -25.73 -1.99
N THR A 232 -2.57 -24.62 -1.31
CA THR A 232 -1.35 -23.83 -1.45
C THR A 232 -0.53 -23.90 -0.16
N HIS A 233 0.78 -24.14 -0.27
CA HIS A 233 1.71 -24.11 0.84
C HIS A 233 2.63 -22.89 0.74
N LEU A 234 2.46 -21.96 1.66
CA LEU A 234 3.26 -20.75 1.75
C LEU A 234 4.37 -20.95 2.80
N ARG A 235 5.62 -20.67 2.42
CA ARG A 235 6.73 -20.51 3.36
C ARG A 235 7.03 -19.03 3.55
N ALA A 236 7.04 -18.60 4.80
CA ALA A 236 7.53 -17.27 5.15
C ALA A 236 9.05 -17.20 4.96
N HIS A 237 9.57 -16.04 4.62
CA HIS A 237 10.99 -15.75 4.68
C HIS A 237 11.32 -15.49 6.16
N GLU A 238 12.28 -16.26 6.72
CA GLU A 238 12.88 -16.02 8.04
C GLU A 238 13.92 -14.90 7.96
#